data_85395d3b660487d3037e684f7a088eec
#
_entry.id   85395d3b660487d3037e684f7a088eec
#
_cell.length_a   1.000
_cell.length_b   1.000
_cell.length_c   1.000
_cell.angle_alpha   90.00
_cell.angle_beta   90.00
_cell.angle_gamma   90.00
#
_symmetry.space_group_name_H-M   'P 1'
#
loop_
_entity.id
_entity.type
_entity.pdbx_description
1 polymer ?
#
loop_
_entity_poly.entity_id
_entity_poly.type
_entity_poly.pdbx_seq_one_letter_code
_entity_poly.pdbx_strand_id
1 'polypeptide(L)'
;MSQLPNLISIFRTTLAIGISIIVLRNPENEKILNYAFWITWTVILLDGLDGIIARKLKLESDFGAFFDIACDRITELIFISLFAILRWIPFWILIVFLVRGILVDGIRGFAGKEGKTAFGKKSMMKSKLGYFLTSSRFMRGSYGAIKAISLSFMFLVHSTMPQFLNLEMFLIYLMTFYCVIRGVPVLIEGRRFFN
;
A
#
# COMPACT_ATOMS: atom_id res chain seq x y z
N MET A 1 -17.75 -8.07 20.13
CA MET A 1 -16.43 -8.24 19.44
C MET A 1 -15.75 -6.88 19.35
N SER A 2 -14.52 -6.75 19.79
CA SER A 2 -13.82 -5.46 19.75
C SER A 2 -13.55 -5.09 18.29
N GLN A 3 -14.05 -3.93 17.86
CA GLN A 3 -13.81 -3.39 16.51
C GLN A 3 -12.54 -2.53 16.45
N LEU A 4 -11.69 -2.62 17.48
CA LEU A 4 -10.50 -1.79 17.64
C LEU A 4 -9.56 -1.79 16.41
N PRO A 5 -9.21 -2.94 15.80
CA PRO A 5 -8.37 -2.93 14.60
C PRO A 5 -9.01 -2.17 13.44
N ASN A 6 -10.31 -2.38 13.20
CA ASN A 6 -11.03 -1.69 12.12
C ASN A 6 -11.09 -0.17 12.35
N LEU A 7 -11.22 0.25 13.61
CA LEU A 7 -11.21 1.68 13.96
C LEU A 7 -9.85 2.32 13.67
N ILE A 8 -8.75 1.61 13.95
CA ILE A 8 -7.40 2.07 13.61
C ILE A 8 -7.25 2.22 12.09
N SER A 9 -7.73 1.23 11.31
CA SER A 9 -7.69 1.29 9.84
C SER A 9 -8.50 2.47 9.28
N ILE A 10 -9.68 2.76 9.85
CA ILE A 10 -10.49 3.94 9.49
C ILE A 10 -9.73 5.22 9.83
N PHE A 11 -9.20 5.31 11.05
CA PHE A 11 -8.50 6.50 11.53
C PHE A 11 -7.30 6.85 10.66
N ARG A 12 -6.43 5.87 10.35
CA ARG A 12 -5.26 6.08 9.48
C ARG A 12 -5.65 6.53 8.06
N THR A 13 -6.72 5.94 7.51
CA THR A 13 -7.22 6.31 6.18
C THR A 13 -7.77 7.73 6.18
N THR A 14 -8.50 8.10 7.21
CA THR A 14 -9.02 9.48 7.39
C THR A 14 -7.88 10.49 7.54
N LEU A 15 -6.82 10.16 8.27
CA LEU A 15 -5.61 10.99 8.36
C LEU A 15 -4.96 11.18 6.98
N ALA A 16 -4.83 10.10 6.20
CA ALA A 16 -4.26 10.19 4.85
C ALA A 16 -5.09 11.08 3.92
N ILE A 17 -6.42 10.96 3.97
CA ILE A 17 -7.33 11.84 3.22
C ILE A 17 -7.16 13.30 3.66
N GLY A 18 -7.21 13.55 4.97
CA GLY A 18 -7.13 14.90 5.53
C GLY A 18 -5.84 15.61 5.16
N ILE A 19 -4.70 14.96 5.37
CA ILE A 19 -3.41 15.56 5.03
C ILE A 19 -3.26 15.78 3.51
N SER A 20 -3.76 14.84 2.70
CA SER A 20 -3.70 14.99 1.24
C SER A 20 -4.52 16.19 0.74
N ILE A 21 -5.69 16.45 1.32
CA ILE A 21 -6.51 17.64 0.99
C ILE A 21 -5.78 18.92 1.41
N ILE A 22 -5.14 18.93 2.59
CA ILE A 22 -4.41 20.10 3.08
C ILE A 22 -3.21 20.42 2.18
N VAL A 23 -2.43 19.38 1.81
CA VAL A 23 -1.29 19.53 0.90
C VAL A 23 -1.74 19.99 -0.49
N LEU A 24 -2.83 19.42 -1.03
CA LEU A 24 -3.36 19.80 -2.33
C LEU A 24 -3.72 21.29 -2.41
N ARG A 25 -4.19 21.87 -1.29
CA ARG A 25 -4.52 23.29 -1.20
C ARG A 25 -3.30 24.20 -0.97
N ASN A 26 -2.20 23.64 -0.47
CA ASN A 26 -0.99 24.38 -0.09
C ASN A 26 0.29 23.62 -0.51
N PRO A 27 0.49 23.31 -1.79
CA PRO A 27 1.54 22.38 -2.24
C PRO A 27 2.96 22.93 -2.08
N GLU A 28 3.12 24.25 -1.90
CA GLU A 28 4.42 24.92 -1.75
C GLU A 28 4.74 25.30 -0.29
N ASN A 29 3.83 24.99 0.65
CA ASN A 29 4.05 25.35 2.05
C ASN A 29 4.93 24.33 2.75
N GLU A 30 6.19 24.67 2.97
CA GLU A 30 7.21 23.81 3.60
C GLU A 30 6.76 23.24 4.95
N LYS A 31 6.09 24.04 5.81
CA LYS A 31 5.61 23.53 7.10
C LYS A 31 4.56 22.45 6.94
N ILE A 32 3.63 22.66 6.00
CA ILE A 32 2.56 21.67 5.72
C ILE A 32 3.17 20.39 5.15
N LEU A 33 4.14 20.49 4.24
CA LEU A 33 4.84 19.32 3.69
C LEU A 33 5.63 18.57 4.76
N ASN A 34 6.29 19.27 5.68
CA ASN A 34 6.96 18.65 6.82
C ASN A 34 5.96 17.93 7.75
N TYR A 35 4.80 18.50 8.03
CA TYR A 35 3.74 17.80 8.76
C TYR A 35 3.23 16.57 7.99
N ALA A 36 3.07 16.70 6.67
CA ALA A 36 2.64 15.60 5.81
C ALA A 36 3.63 14.42 5.86
N PHE A 37 4.93 14.69 5.89
CA PHE A 37 5.94 13.64 6.11
C PHE A 37 5.70 12.86 7.41
N TRP A 38 5.57 13.55 8.54
CA TRP A 38 5.37 12.89 9.83
C TRP A 38 4.03 12.18 9.95
N ILE A 39 2.96 12.76 9.40
CA ILE A 39 1.63 12.14 9.37
C ILE A 39 1.67 10.88 8.50
N THR A 40 2.35 10.90 7.35
CA THR A 40 2.49 9.72 6.48
C THR A 40 3.25 8.60 7.21
N TRP A 41 4.33 8.90 7.93
CA TRP A 41 5.01 7.94 8.80
C TRP A 41 4.06 7.36 9.84
N THR A 42 3.27 8.20 10.51
CA THR A 42 2.27 7.76 11.51
C THR A 42 1.24 6.82 10.88
N VAL A 43 0.71 7.16 9.71
CA VAL A 43 -0.26 6.33 8.96
C VAL A 43 0.33 4.95 8.64
N ILE A 44 1.60 4.90 8.22
CA ILE A 44 2.26 3.64 7.86
C ILE A 44 2.60 2.81 9.12
N LEU A 45 3.02 3.45 10.21
CA LEU A 45 3.27 2.75 11.47
C LEU A 45 1.98 2.17 12.06
N LEU A 46 0.87 2.88 11.98
CA LEU A 46 -0.44 2.40 12.42
C LEU A 46 -0.89 1.17 11.62
N ASP A 47 -0.57 1.10 10.31
CA ASP A 47 -0.81 -0.08 9.46
C ASP A 47 -0.12 -1.35 9.99
N GLY A 48 1.10 -1.22 10.51
CA GLY A 48 1.79 -2.34 11.13
C GLY A 48 1.24 -2.71 12.51
N LEU A 49 0.70 -1.74 13.24
CA LEU A 49 0.23 -1.92 14.61
C LEU A 49 -1.14 -2.63 14.67
N ASP A 50 -2.07 -2.30 13.78
CA ASP A 50 -3.42 -2.92 13.77
C ASP A 50 -3.34 -4.43 13.55
N GLY A 51 -2.49 -4.90 12.63
CA GLY A 51 -2.24 -6.32 12.43
C GLY A 51 -1.57 -7.01 13.63
N ILE A 52 -0.70 -6.32 14.38
CA ILE A 52 -0.09 -6.86 15.62
C ILE A 52 -1.14 -6.95 16.74
N ILE A 53 -1.96 -5.91 16.88
CA ILE A 53 -3.02 -5.84 17.90
C ILE A 53 -4.06 -6.92 17.63
N ALA A 54 -4.52 -7.08 16.38
CA ALA A 54 -5.50 -8.10 16.01
C ALA A 54 -5.01 -9.51 16.37
N ARG A 55 -3.74 -9.84 16.07
CA ARG A 55 -3.14 -11.13 16.43
C ARG A 55 -2.99 -11.32 17.94
N LYS A 56 -2.47 -10.32 18.66
CA LYS A 56 -2.26 -10.41 20.11
C LYS A 56 -3.56 -10.56 20.90
N LEU A 57 -4.60 -9.87 20.47
CA LEU A 57 -5.90 -9.88 21.12
C LEU A 57 -6.84 -10.98 20.61
N LYS A 58 -6.39 -11.80 19.64
CA LYS A 58 -7.22 -12.84 18.98
C LYS A 58 -8.53 -12.29 18.40
N LEU A 59 -8.48 -11.08 17.86
CA LEU A 59 -9.62 -10.36 17.27
C LEU A 59 -9.66 -10.49 15.74
N GLU A 60 -8.95 -11.46 15.20
CA GLU A 60 -8.92 -11.73 13.76
C GLU A 60 -10.31 -12.13 13.27
N SER A 61 -10.76 -11.48 12.19
CA SER A 61 -11.99 -11.82 11.48
C SER A 61 -11.78 -11.68 9.97
N ASP A 62 -12.52 -12.46 9.19
CA ASP A 62 -12.41 -12.40 7.72
C ASP A 62 -12.79 -11.00 7.21
N PHE A 63 -13.80 -10.37 7.79
CA PHE A 63 -14.19 -9.00 7.48
C PHE A 63 -13.08 -8.01 7.84
N GLY A 64 -12.48 -8.12 9.02
CA GLY A 64 -11.38 -7.25 9.45
C GLY A 64 -10.16 -7.36 8.52
N ALA A 65 -9.79 -8.57 8.12
CA ALA A 65 -8.70 -8.80 7.19
C ALA A 65 -8.99 -8.20 5.79
N PHE A 66 -10.21 -8.34 5.29
CA PHE A 66 -10.64 -7.71 4.04
C PHE A 66 -10.61 -6.19 4.14
N PHE A 67 -11.16 -5.66 5.24
CA PHE A 67 -11.27 -4.23 5.47
C PHE A 67 -9.90 -3.55 5.59
N ASP A 68 -8.96 -4.18 6.28
CA ASP A 68 -7.58 -3.71 6.39
C ASP A 68 -6.89 -3.63 5.01
N ILE A 69 -7.00 -4.68 4.19
CA ILE A 69 -6.47 -4.68 2.82
C ILE A 69 -7.08 -3.54 1.99
N ALA A 70 -8.38 -3.29 2.13
CA ALA A 70 -9.06 -2.21 1.41
C ALA A 70 -8.56 -0.84 1.87
N CYS A 71 -8.45 -0.61 3.18
CA CYS A 71 -7.93 0.64 3.75
C CYS A 71 -6.47 0.90 3.35
N ASP A 72 -5.61 -0.13 3.35
CA ASP A 72 -4.22 -0.01 2.87
C ASP A 72 -4.18 0.40 1.39
N ARG A 73 -5.02 -0.21 0.56
CA ARG A 73 -5.12 0.14 -0.86
C ARG A 73 -5.62 1.55 -1.08
N ILE A 74 -6.65 1.97 -0.36
CA ILE A 74 -7.19 3.34 -0.44
C ILE A 74 -6.12 4.35 -0.04
N THR A 75 -5.43 4.13 1.07
CA THR A 75 -4.35 5.01 1.55
C THR A 75 -3.22 5.13 0.53
N GLU A 76 -2.77 4.03 -0.04
CA GLU A 76 -1.73 4.01 -1.08
C GLU A 76 -2.16 4.83 -2.32
N LEU A 77 -3.39 4.61 -2.80
CA LEU A 77 -3.93 5.31 -3.96
C LEU A 77 -4.14 6.80 -3.71
N ILE A 78 -4.53 7.21 -2.50
CA ILE A 78 -4.68 8.61 -2.13
C ILE A 78 -3.35 9.36 -2.28
N PHE A 79 -2.25 8.84 -1.72
CA PHE A 79 -0.94 9.49 -1.83
C PHE A 79 -0.44 9.51 -3.28
N ILE A 80 -0.55 8.40 -4.01
CA ILE A 80 -0.13 8.34 -5.41
C ILE A 80 -0.98 9.28 -6.28
N SER A 81 -2.28 9.40 -6.02
CA SER A 81 -3.15 10.34 -6.71
C SER A 81 -2.76 11.79 -6.42
N LEU A 82 -2.50 12.12 -5.15
CA LEU A 82 -2.01 13.44 -4.75
C LEU A 82 -0.75 13.81 -5.53
N PHE A 83 0.26 12.92 -5.53
CA PHE A 83 1.53 13.18 -6.21
C PHE A 83 1.37 13.30 -7.74
N ALA A 84 0.47 12.51 -8.34
CA ALA A 84 0.17 12.62 -9.76
C ALA A 84 -0.56 13.94 -10.11
N ILE A 85 -1.51 14.39 -9.28
CA ILE A 85 -2.22 15.66 -9.44
C ILE A 85 -1.27 16.84 -9.31
N LEU A 86 -0.37 16.81 -8.34
CA LEU A 86 0.67 17.82 -8.14
C LEU A 86 1.80 17.77 -9.19
N ARG A 87 1.76 16.79 -10.10
CA ARG A 87 2.80 16.53 -11.12
C ARG A 87 4.17 16.21 -10.53
N TRP A 88 4.22 15.71 -9.29
CA TRP A 88 5.44 15.23 -8.66
C TRP A 88 5.90 13.88 -9.20
N ILE A 89 4.95 13.09 -9.71
CA ILE A 89 5.23 11.82 -10.40
C ILE A 89 4.50 11.76 -11.75
N PRO A 90 4.99 10.96 -12.72
CA PRO A 90 4.29 10.70 -13.97
C PRO A 90 2.93 10.02 -13.74
N PHE A 91 1.89 10.47 -14.44
CA PHE A 91 0.51 9.98 -14.28
C PHE A 91 0.35 8.47 -14.56
N TRP A 92 1.18 7.89 -15.43
CA TRP A 92 1.13 6.45 -15.71
C TRP A 92 1.38 5.57 -14.48
N ILE A 93 2.13 6.06 -13.48
CA ILE A 93 2.36 5.36 -12.21
C ILE A 93 1.03 5.15 -11.48
N LEU A 94 0.18 6.16 -11.39
CA LEU A 94 -1.16 6.03 -10.81
C LEU A 94 -1.98 4.96 -11.54
N ILE A 95 -1.93 4.94 -12.88
CA ILE A 95 -2.63 3.92 -13.68
C ILE A 95 -2.14 2.52 -13.32
N VAL A 96 -0.83 2.32 -13.22
CA VAL A 96 -0.24 1.01 -12.84
C VAL A 96 -0.76 0.54 -11.48
N PHE A 97 -0.76 1.41 -10.48
CA PHE A 97 -1.24 1.06 -9.13
C PHE A 97 -2.75 0.75 -9.12
N LEU A 98 -3.56 1.52 -9.83
CA LEU A 98 -5.01 1.30 -9.98
C LEU A 98 -5.31 -0.04 -10.64
N VAL A 99 -4.76 -0.26 -11.84
CA VAL A 99 -5.02 -1.47 -12.62
C VAL A 99 -4.54 -2.71 -11.86
N ARG A 100 -3.31 -2.67 -11.34
CA ARG A 100 -2.77 -3.78 -10.55
C ARG A 100 -3.59 -4.01 -9.29
N GLY A 101 -4.00 -2.97 -8.59
CA GLY A 101 -4.81 -3.09 -7.36
C GLY A 101 -6.12 -3.81 -7.65
N ILE A 102 -6.91 -3.31 -8.59
CA ILE A 102 -8.23 -3.87 -8.96
C ILE A 102 -8.11 -5.32 -9.41
N LEU A 103 -7.18 -5.61 -10.33
CA LEU A 103 -7.03 -6.97 -10.88
C LEU A 103 -6.53 -7.97 -9.84
N VAL A 104 -5.51 -7.63 -9.08
CA VAL A 104 -4.91 -8.55 -8.09
C VAL A 104 -5.88 -8.80 -6.93
N ASP A 105 -6.54 -7.76 -6.43
CA ASP A 105 -7.45 -7.90 -5.29
C ASP A 105 -8.76 -8.60 -5.72
N GLY A 106 -9.22 -8.39 -6.96
CA GLY A 106 -10.31 -9.16 -7.56
C GLY A 106 -10.00 -10.66 -7.62
N ILE A 107 -8.83 -11.05 -8.18
CA ILE A 107 -8.41 -12.46 -8.27
C ILE A 107 -8.26 -13.08 -6.86
N ARG A 108 -7.69 -12.35 -5.91
CA ARG A 108 -7.58 -12.83 -4.52
C ARG A 108 -8.93 -13.05 -3.87
N GLY A 109 -9.91 -12.20 -4.18
CA GLY A 109 -11.28 -12.37 -3.70
C GLY A 109 -11.91 -13.68 -4.21
N PHE A 110 -11.71 -14.02 -5.49
CA PHE A 110 -12.16 -15.31 -6.05
C PHE A 110 -11.43 -16.50 -5.42
N ALA A 111 -10.10 -16.42 -5.30
CA ALA A 111 -9.32 -17.48 -4.64
C ALA A 111 -9.75 -17.69 -3.18
N GLY A 112 -10.16 -16.63 -2.49
CA GLY A 112 -10.69 -16.67 -1.13
C GLY A 112 -11.98 -17.50 -1.00
N LYS A 113 -12.86 -17.45 -1.99
CA LYS A 113 -14.08 -18.30 -2.03
C LYS A 113 -13.77 -19.79 -2.07
N GLU A 114 -12.61 -20.17 -2.65
CA GLU A 114 -12.12 -21.55 -2.68
C GLU A 114 -11.25 -21.90 -1.46
N GLY A 115 -11.26 -21.11 -0.41
CA GLY A 115 -10.47 -21.32 0.81
C GLY A 115 -8.96 -21.13 0.62
N LYS A 116 -8.54 -20.49 -0.49
CA LYS A 116 -7.14 -20.13 -0.72
C LYS A 116 -6.86 -18.74 -0.16
N THR A 117 -5.65 -18.58 0.37
CA THR A 117 -5.22 -17.32 0.97
C THR A 117 -4.14 -16.64 0.11
N ALA A 118 -4.00 -15.33 0.26
CA ALA A 118 -2.92 -14.59 -0.41
C ALA A 118 -1.53 -15.03 0.09
N PHE A 119 -1.45 -15.57 1.33
CA PHE A 119 -0.19 -15.86 2.02
C PHE A 119 -0.29 -17.16 2.83
N GLY A 120 0.88 -17.71 3.23
CA GLY A 120 0.95 -18.86 4.13
C GLY A 120 0.77 -20.21 3.46
N LYS A 121 0.45 -21.25 4.25
CA LYS A 121 0.38 -22.65 3.80
C LYS A 121 -0.74 -22.91 2.77
N LYS A 122 -1.82 -22.14 2.82
CA LYS A 122 -2.95 -22.22 1.87
C LYS A 122 -2.83 -21.22 0.73
N SER A 123 -1.59 -20.74 0.44
CA SER A 123 -1.36 -19.78 -0.62
C SER A 123 -1.95 -20.21 -1.95
N MET A 124 -2.53 -19.26 -2.65
CA MET A 124 -3.01 -19.42 -4.02
C MET A 124 -1.87 -19.68 -5.03
N MET A 125 -0.61 -19.43 -4.68
CA MET A 125 0.54 -19.65 -5.55
C MET A 125 0.95 -21.10 -5.58
N LYS A 126 1.17 -21.68 -6.80
CA LYS A 126 1.69 -23.04 -7.01
C LYS A 126 3.19 -23.04 -7.30
N SER A 127 3.67 -22.08 -8.08
CA SER A 127 5.09 -22.00 -8.43
C SER A 127 5.92 -21.48 -7.25
N LYS A 128 7.15 -21.98 -7.11
CA LYS A 128 8.11 -21.51 -6.11
C LYS A 128 8.44 -20.03 -6.30
N LEU A 129 8.58 -19.58 -7.56
CA LEU A 129 8.85 -18.20 -7.89
C LEU A 129 7.65 -17.30 -7.56
N GLY A 130 6.43 -17.68 -7.94
CA GLY A 130 5.21 -16.96 -7.60
C GLY A 130 5.03 -16.83 -6.09
N TYR A 131 5.27 -17.91 -5.34
CA TYR A 131 5.24 -17.87 -3.87
C TYR A 131 6.31 -16.93 -3.31
N PHE A 132 7.55 -16.99 -3.80
CA PHE A 132 8.62 -16.10 -3.35
C PHE A 132 8.26 -14.62 -3.57
N LEU A 133 7.83 -14.26 -4.78
CA LEU A 133 7.54 -12.88 -5.15
C LEU A 133 6.32 -12.30 -4.41
N THR A 134 5.28 -13.12 -4.19
CA THR A 134 4.02 -12.63 -3.60
C THR A 134 3.93 -12.83 -2.10
N SER A 135 4.40 -13.98 -1.60
CA SER A 135 4.07 -14.48 -0.28
C SER A 135 5.25 -14.50 0.70
N SER A 136 6.51 -14.41 0.23
CA SER A 136 7.68 -14.45 1.12
C SER A 136 7.69 -13.25 2.08
N ARG A 137 8.21 -13.47 3.30
CA ARG A 137 8.36 -12.42 4.30
C ARG A 137 9.29 -11.32 3.83
N PHE A 138 10.37 -11.70 3.11
CA PHE A 138 11.34 -10.77 2.56
C PHE A 138 10.69 -9.81 1.55
N MET A 139 10.01 -10.35 0.51
CA MET A 139 9.39 -9.53 -0.54
C MET A 139 8.25 -8.65 -0.02
N ARG A 140 7.56 -9.08 1.04
CA ARG A 140 6.53 -8.23 1.67
C ARG A 140 7.15 -7.12 2.50
N GLY A 141 8.16 -7.45 3.31
CA GLY A 141 8.84 -6.47 4.16
C GLY A 141 9.60 -5.42 3.33
N SER A 142 10.35 -5.84 2.32
CA SER A 142 11.08 -4.91 1.44
C SER A 142 10.15 -3.98 0.67
N TYR A 143 9.04 -4.52 0.12
CA TYR A 143 8.03 -3.66 -0.52
C TYR A 143 7.39 -2.67 0.45
N GLY A 144 7.04 -3.12 1.67
CA GLY A 144 6.50 -2.24 2.71
C GLY A 144 7.49 -1.13 3.09
N ALA A 145 8.76 -1.45 3.25
CA ALA A 145 9.80 -0.46 3.56
C ALA A 145 10.00 0.55 2.42
N ILE A 146 10.12 0.07 1.18
CA ILE A 146 10.24 0.95 0.00
C ILE A 146 9.01 1.85 -0.12
N LYS A 147 7.80 1.30 0.03
CA LYS A 147 6.56 2.09 0.02
C LYS A 147 6.56 3.17 1.10
N ALA A 148 6.95 2.81 2.31
CA ALA A 148 6.99 3.74 3.43
C ALA A 148 7.96 4.91 3.17
N ILE A 149 9.17 4.59 2.73
CA ILE A 149 10.19 5.60 2.43
C ILE A 149 9.73 6.47 1.26
N SER A 150 9.32 5.88 0.14
CA SER A 150 8.93 6.64 -1.06
C SER A 150 7.73 7.56 -0.82
N LEU A 151 6.67 7.08 -0.14
CA LEU A 151 5.49 7.91 0.09
C LEU A 151 5.75 9.06 1.08
N SER A 152 6.59 8.85 2.09
CA SER A 152 6.89 9.91 3.06
C SER A 152 7.97 10.87 2.54
N PHE A 153 9.05 10.35 1.97
CA PHE A 153 10.20 11.16 1.54
C PHE A 153 9.83 12.15 0.43
N MET A 154 8.81 11.84 -0.39
CA MET A 154 8.28 12.75 -1.41
C MET A 154 7.94 14.14 -0.84
N PHE A 155 7.36 14.20 0.35
CA PHE A 155 7.04 15.48 0.99
C PHE A 155 8.28 16.26 1.41
N LEU A 156 9.32 15.58 1.92
CA LEU A 156 10.58 16.24 2.29
C LEU A 156 11.34 16.75 1.09
N VAL A 157 11.35 16.00 -0.01
CA VAL A 157 12.03 16.41 -1.24
C VAL A 157 11.40 17.68 -1.82
N HIS A 158 10.07 17.80 -1.76
CA HIS A 158 9.36 18.99 -2.24
C HIS A 158 9.27 20.12 -1.20
N SER A 159 9.78 19.90 0.00
CA SER A 159 9.86 20.91 1.08
C SER A 159 11.29 21.41 1.23
N THR A 160 12.15 20.64 1.88
CA THR A 160 13.45 21.09 2.38
C THR A 160 14.65 20.41 1.71
N MET A 161 14.43 19.39 0.88
CA MET A 161 15.50 18.53 0.35
C MET A 161 15.44 18.35 -1.19
N PRO A 162 15.28 19.40 -2.01
CA PRO A 162 15.10 19.27 -3.46
C PRO A 162 16.30 18.62 -4.17
N GLN A 163 17.49 18.66 -3.56
CA GLN A 163 18.70 18.00 -4.09
C GLN A 163 18.56 16.47 -4.19
N PHE A 164 17.60 15.85 -3.47
CA PHE A 164 17.35 14.40 -3.51
C PHE A 164 16.24 13.99 -4.47
N LEU A 165 15.75 14.88 -5.34
CA LEU A 165 14.66 14.58 -6.28
C LEU A 165 14.97 13.35 -7.16
N ASN A 166 16.18 13.21 -7.65
CA ASN A 166 16.57 12.06 -8.48
C ASN A 166 16.54 10.74 -7.69
N LEU A 167 16.97 10.77 -6.42
CA LEU A 167 16.88 9.62 -5.53
C LEU A 167 15.43 9.23 -5.27
N GLU A 168 14.58 10.22 -5.00
CA GLU A 168 13.15 9.98 -4.76
C GLU A 168 12.45 9.41 -5.99
N MET A 169 12.73 9.95 -7.18
CA MET A 169 12.19 9.39 -8.42
C MET A 169 12.65 7.94 -8.65
N PHE A 170 13.91 7.62 -8.33
CA PHE A 170 14.39 6.23 -8.36
C PHE A 170 13.60 5.34 -7.38
N LEU A 171 13.33 5.81 -6.15
CA LEU A 171 12.56 5.06 -5.15
C LEU A 171 11.11 4.83 -5.61
N ILE A 172 10.47 5.82 -6.21
CA ILE A 172 9.12 5.70 -6.81
C ILE A 172 9.09 4.67 -7.94
N TYR A 173 10.08 4.70 -8.84
CA TYR A 173 10.16 3.69 -9.90
C TYR A 173 10.44 2.30 -9.34
N LEU A 174 11.30 2.19 -8.33
CA LEU A 174 11.57 0.94 -7.64
C LEU A 174 10.29 0.40 -6.95
N MET A 175 9.55 1.24 -6.24
CA MET A 175 8.26 0.91 -5.64
C MET A 175 7.26 0.41 -6.70
N THR A 176 7.19 1.09 -7.84
CA THR A 176 6.32 0.72 -8.96
C THR A 176 6.75 -0.63 -9.56
N PHE A 177 8.03 -0.86 -9.75
CA PHE A 177 8.56 -2.15 -10.20
C PHE A 177 8.18 -3.29 -9.24
N TYR A 178 8.35 -3.09 -7.93
CA TYR A 178 7.91 -4.07 -6.93
C TYR A 178 6.39 -4.31 -6.98
N CYS A 179 5.62 -3.26 -7.18
CA CYS A 179 4.17 -3.36 -7.33
C CYS A 179 3.80 -4.28 -8.50
N VAL A 180 4.43 -4.11 -9.66
CA VAL A 180 4.18 -4.91 -10.87
C VAL A 180 4.68 -6.34 -10.68
N ILE A 181 5.94 -6.54 -10.29
CA ILE A 181 6.54 -7.89 -10.19
C ILE A 181 5.83 -8.78 -9.18
N ARG A 182 5.23 -8.21 -8.15
CA ARG A 182 4.41 -8.92 -7.17
C ARG A 182 2.99 -9.17 -7.66
N GLY A 183 2.49 -8.37 -8.60
CA GLY A 183 1.17 -8.55 -9.20
C GLY A 183 1.13 -9.63 -10.28
N VAL A 184 2.16 -9.69 -11.13
CA VAL A 184 2.22 -10.58 -12.29
C VAL A 184 1.97 -12.06 -11.95
N PRO A 185 2.60 -12.69 -10.93
CA PRO A 185 2.31 -14.08 -10.59
C PRO A 185 0.85 -14.32 -10.20
N VAL A 186 0.21 -13.34 -9.54
CA VAL A 186 -1.21 -13.43 -9.15
C VAL A 186 -2.09 -13.46 -10.38
N LEU A 187 -1.79 -12.63 -11.40
CA LEU A 187 -2.53 -12.60 -12.66
C LEU A 187 -2.36 -13.90 -13.45
N ILE A 188 -1.12 -14.40 -13.55
CA ILE A 188 -0.82 -15.62 -14.32
C ILE A 188 -1.42 -16.86 -13.67
N GLU A 189 -1.15 -17.07 -12.37
CA GLU A 189 -1.61 -18.26 -11.67
C GLU A 189 -3.07 -18.18 -11.22
N GLY A 190 -3.61 -16.97 -11.13
CA GLY A 190 -5.00 -16.72 -10.77
C GLY A 190 -6.01 -17.11 -11.84
N ARG A 191 -5.59 -17.20 -13.11
CA ARG A 191 -6.47 -17.64 -14.24
C ARG A 191 -7.23 -18.93 -13.95
N ARG A 192 -6.63 -19.85 -13.22
CA ARG A 192 -7.25 -21.16 -12.88
C ARG A 192 -8.49 -21.09 -11.99
N PHE A 193 -8.77 -19.94 -11.36
CA PHE A 193 -9.98 -19.76 -10.55
C PHE A 193 -11.17 -19.31 -11.37
N PHE A 194 -11.01 -19.17 -12.70
CA PHE A 194 -12.04 -18.78 -13.63
C PHE A 194 -12.35 -19.87 -14.67
N ASN A 195 -11.64 -21.00 -14.58
CA ASN A 195 -11.88 -22.23 -15.36
C ASN A 195 -12.44 -23.29 -14.41
#